data_73bd4112b151d7338e8d8a3026edcb85
#
_entry.id   73bd4112b151d7338e8d8a3026edcb85
#
_cell.length_a   1.000
_cell.length_b   1.000
_cell.length_c   1.000
_cell.angle_alpha   90.00
_cell.angle_beta   90.00
_cell.angle_gamma   90.00
#
_symmetry.space_group_name_H-M   'P 1'
#
loop_
_entity.id
_entity.type
_entity.pdbx_description
1 polymer ?
#
loop_
_entity_poly.entity_id
_entity_poly.type
_entity_poly.pdbx_seq_one_letter_code
_entity_poly.pdbx_strand_id
1 'polypeptide(L)'
;MDTRPVTMIRLTQSAHRSAPPARLLGCPVTDFDGNMLGTVEDLLVDADERRFRLISVEHGGVAGFGATPSLIPVEAVHGVTGGRIRIGRSSAQVADAPHVDKSRMGEFCESLYGYYGVA
;
A
#
# COMPACT_ATOMS: atom_id res chain seq x y z
N MET A 1 10.87 20.71 14.37
CA MET A 1 10.04 19.76 13.63
C MET A 1 10.45 18.35 13.99
N ASP A 2 9.51 17.55 14.37
CA ASP A 2 9.80 16.20 14.84
C ASP A 2 10.11 15.28 13.66
N THR A 3 11.31 14.71 13.64
CA THR A 3 11.75 13.83 12.56
C THR A 3 11.77 12.36 13.00
N ARG A 4 10.96 12.01 13.99
CA ARG A 4 10.91 10.62 14.43
C ARG A 4 10.49 9.72 13.28
N PRO A 5 11.18 8.57 13.09
CA PRO A 5 10.78 7.63 12.07
C PRO A 5 9.39 7.08 12.39
N VAL A 6 8.58 6.94 11.35
CA VAL A 6 7.26 6.35 11.46
C VAL A 6 7.43 4.83 11.57
N THR A 7 6.88 4.24 12.60
CA THR A 7 6.90 2.79 12.78
C THR A 7 5.64 2.20 12.15
N MET A 8 5.82 1.40 11.11
CA MET A 8 4.73 0.72 10.44
C MET A 8 4.63 -0.72 10.91
N ILE A 9 3.42 -1.18 11.16
CA ILE A 9 3.16 -2.58 11.50
C ILE A 9 2.11 -3.13 10.56
N ARG A 10 2.19 -4.44 10.27
CA ARG A 10 1.19 -5.11 9.46
C ARG A 10 -0.10 -5.24 10.25
N LEU A 11 -1.22 -4.91 9.62
CA LEU A 11 -2.52 -4.99 10.27
C LEU A 11 -2.80 -6.40 10.80
N THR A 12 -2.47 -7.42 10.01
CA THR A 12 -2.70 -8.81 10.40
C THR A 12 -1.92 -9.24 11.63
N GLN A 13 -0.86 -8.51 11.99
CA GLN A 13 -0.02 -8.77 13.16
C GLN A 13 -0.29 -7.78 14.29
N SER A 14 -1.25 -6.88 14.11
CA SER A 14 -1.53 -5.83 15.08
C SER A 14 -2.76 -6.15 15.92
N ALA A 15 -2.96 -5.39 17.00
CA ALA A 15 -4.16 -5.45 17.80
C ALA A 15 -5.40 -4.93 17.03
N HIS A 16 -5.18 -4.30 15.88
CA HIS A 16 -6.25 -3.68 15.08
C HIS A 16 -6.69 -4.55 13.89
N ARG A 17 -6.30 -5.84 13.89
CA ARG A 17 -6.60 -6.75 12.76
C ARG A 17 -8.10 -6.91 12.46
N SER A 18 -8.96 -6.57 13.43
CA SER A 18 -10.42 -6.61 13.25
C SER A 18 -11.02 -5.24 12.93
N ALA A 19 -10.20 -4.20 12.76
CA ALA A 19 -10.68 -2.86 12.45
C ALA A 19 -11.35 -2.83 11.06
N PRO A 20 -12.28 -1.88 10.79
CA PRO A 20 -12.98 -1.80 9.52
C PRO A 20 -12.09 -1.89 8.28
N PRO A 21 -10.89 -1.31 8.25
CA PRO A 21 -9.99 -1.44 7.11
C PRO A 21 -9.59 -2.88 6.76
N ALA A 22 -9.70 -3.82 7.70
CA ALA A 22 -9.43 -5.23 7.40
C ALA A 22 -10.34 -5.77 6.30
N ARG A 23 -11.45 -5.12 6.00
CA ARG A 23 -12.33 -5.46 4.88
C ARG A 23 -11.65 -5.33 3.54
N LEU A 24 -10.56 -4.56 3.45
CA LEU A 24 -9.81 -4.39 2.22
C LEU A 24 -8.91 -5.60 1.92
N LEU A 25 -8.64 -6.44 2.91
CA LEU A 25 -7.83 -7.65 2.72
C LEU A 25 -8.48 -8.55 1.69
N GLY A 26 -7.68 -8.99 0.71
CA GLY A 26 -8.15 -9.85 -0.36
C GLY A 26 -8.87 -9.14 -1.51
N CYS A 27 -9.11 -7.84 -1.40
CA CYS A 27 -9.77 -7.10 -2.46
C CYS A 27 -8.88 -6.98 -3.69
N PRO A 28 -9.45 -7.10 -4.90
CA PRO A 28 -8.68 -6.86 -6.12
C PRO A 28 -8.34 -5.38 -6.24
N VAL A 29 -7.14 -5.12 -6.77
CA VAL A 29 -6.60 -3.79 -6.97
C VAL A 29 -6.33 -3.58 -8.45
N THR A 30 -6.82 -2.48 -9.01
CA THR A 30 -6.57 -2.11 -10.39
C THR A 30 -5.83 -0.78 -10.46
N ASP A 31 -5.17 -0.54 -11.61
CA ASP A 31 -4.56 0.75 -11.87
C ASP A 31 -5.63 1.77 -12.31
N PHE A 32 -5.17 2.98 -12.67
CA PHE A 32 -6.08 4.04 -13.09
C PHE A 32 -6.87 3.67 -14.36
N ASP A 33 -6.25 2.88 -15.24
CA ASP A 33 -6.87 2.46 -16.50
C ASP A 33 -7.73 1.20 -16.36
N GLY A 34 -7.80 0.63 -15.17
CA GLY A 34 -8.59 -0.58 -14.91
C GLY A 34 -7.84 -1.88 -15.08
N ASN A 35 -6.52 -1.82 -15.33
CA ASN A 35 -5.70 -3.03 -15.43
C ASN A 35 -5.46 -3.63 -14.05
N MET A 36 -5.49 -4.96 -13.98
CA MET A 36 -5.28 -5.65 -12.71
C MET A 36 -3.85 -5.47 -12.21
N LEU A 37 -3.71 -5.04 -10.96
CA LEU A 37 -2.42 -4.97 -10.26
C LEU A 37 -2.19 -6.18 -9.36
N GLY A 38 -3.25 -6.70 -8.75
CA GLY A 38 -3.17 -7.81 -7.81
C GLY A 38 -4.25 -7.72 -6.75
N THR A 39 -3.94 -8.23 -5.57
CA THR A 39 -4.86 -8.22 -4.44
C THR A 39 -4.17 -7.67 -3.19
N VAL A 40 -4.96 -7.12 -2.29
CA VAL A 40 -4.43 -6.62 -1.02
C VAL A 40 -4.06 -7.82 -0.15
N GLU A 41 -2.76 -7.98 0.14
CA GLU A 41 -2.30 -9.04 1.04
C GLU A 41 -2.24 -8.57 2.49
N ASP A 42 -2.00 -7.28 2.70
CA ASP A 42 -1.90 -6.69 4.03
C ASP A 42 -2.07 -5.19 3.96
N LEU A 43 -2.20 -4.60 5.12
CA LEU A 43 -2.31 -3.16 5.30
C LEU A 43 -1.28 -2.76 6.35
N LEU A 44 -0.69 -1.59 6.18
CA LEU A 44 0.31 -1.11 7.11
C LEU A 44 -0.24 0.08 7.88
N VAL A 45 -0.13 -0.04 9.19
CA VAL A 45 -0.68 0.91 10.14
C VAL A 45 0.47 1.62 10.82
N ASP A 46 0.36 2.93 10.97
CA ASP A 46 1.28 3.69 11.80
C ASP A 46 1.00 3.32 13.26
N ALA A 47 1.99 2.74 13.94
CA ALA A 47 1.82 2.27 15.31
C ALA A 47 1.53 3.41 16.29
N ASP A 48 2.09 4.61 16.03
CA ASP A 48 1.93 5.76 16.92
C ASP A 48 0.60 6.47 16.72
N GLU A 49 0.22 6.69 15.45
CA GLU A 49 -1.00 7.42 15.11
C GLU A 49 -2.21 6.52 14.93
N ARG A 50 -2.01 5.21 14.89
CA ARG A 50 -3.05 4.20 14.66
C ARG A 50 -3.82 4.45 13.37
N ARG A 51 -3.11 4.95 12.34
CA ARG A 51 -3.67 5.27 11.04
C ARG A 51 -3.18 4.29 10.00
N PHE A 52 -4.06 3.98 9.06
CA PHE A 52 -3.65 3.32 7.86
C PHE A 52 -2.78 4.23 7.04
N ARG A 53 -1.66 3.72 6.60
CA ARG A 53 -0.70 4.47 5.80
C ARG A 53 -0.50 3.85 4.42
N LEU A 54 -0.38 2.53 4.35
CA LEU A 54 -0.02 1.84 3.12
C LEU A 54 -0.86 0.59 2.93
N ILE A 55 -1.13 0.25 1.67
CA ILE A 55 -1.63 -1.08 1.31
C ILE A 55 -0.48 -1.87 0.70
N SER A 56 -0.41 -3.17 1.02
CA SER A 56 0.55 -4.08 0.42
C SER A 56 -0.20 -4.93 -0.60
N VAL A 57 0.20 -4.83 -1.87
CA VAL A 57 -0.47 -5.48 -2.98
C VAL A 57 0.39 -6.62 -3.49
N GLU A 58 -0.14 -7.83 -3.41
CA GLU A 58 0.49 -9.01 -4.00
C GLU A 58 0.06 -9.10 -5.46
N HIS A 59 1.03 -9.26 -6.35
CA HIS A 59 0.76 -9.21 -7.78
C HIS A 59 0.32 -10.53 -8.40
N GLY A 60 0.65 -11.66 -7.75
CA GLY A 60 0.12 -12.96 -8.15
C GLY A 60 0.43 -13.36 -9.58
N GLY A 61 1.60 -13.00 -10.11
CA GLY A 61 1.97 -13.34 -11.48
C GLY A 61 1.52 -12.34 -12.54
N VAL A 62 1.03 -11.17 -12.14
CA VAL A 62 0.69 -10.10 -13.08
C VAL A 62 1.97 -9.69 -13.83
N ALA A 63 1.88 -9.60 -15.16
CA ALA A 63 3.03 -9.25 -16.01
C ALA A 63 3.58 -7.87 -15.66
N GLY A 64 4.90 -7.74 -15.66
CA GLY A 64 5.59 -6.50 -15.34
C GLY A 64 5.93 -6.34 -13.87
N PHE A 65 5.48 -7.25 -13.01
CA PHE A 65 5.77 -7.22 -11.58
C PHE A 65 6.53 -8.48 -11.16
N GLY A 66 7.42 -8.32 -10.19
CA GLY A 66 8.13 -9.44 -9.58
C GLY A 66 7.31 -10.07 -8.45
N ALA A 67 7.97 -10.95 -7.69
CA ALA A 67 7.34 -11.62 -6.55
C ALA A 67 7.19 -10.71 -5.33
N THR A 68 7.87 -9.57 -5.29
CA THR A 68 7.82 -8.64 -4.16
C THR A 68 6.54 -7.83 -4.20
N PRO A 69 5.76 -7.79 -3.11
CA PRO A 69 4.57 -6.95 -3.06
C PRO A 69 4.90 -5.46 -3.20
N SER A 70 3.99 -4.70 -3.79
CA SER A 70 4.10 -3.25 -3.86
C SER A 70 3.42 -2.61 -2.67
N LEU A 71 4.10 -1.63 -2.07
CA LEU A 71 3.52 -0.80 -1.02
C LEU A 71 2.99 0.48 -1.64
N ILE A 72 1.71 0.76 -1.44
CA ILE A 72 1.05 1.90 -2.06
C ILE A 72 0.43 2.76 -0.96
N PRO A 73 0.75 4.07 -0.92
CA PRO A 73 0.11 4.97 0.05
C PRO A 73 -1.40 4.98 -0.12
N VAL A 74 -2.13 5.00 0.99
CA VAL A 74 -3.60 5.05 0.92
C VAL A 74 -4.11 6.30 0.19
N GLU A 75 -3.34 7.38 0.24
CA GLU A 75 -3.66 8.64 -0.46
C GLU A 75 -3.60 8.50 -1.98
N ALA A 76 -2.93 7.46 -2.50
CA ALA A 76 -2.89 7.18 -3.93
C ALA A 76 -4.10 6.36 -4.40
N VAL A 77 -4.96 5.92 -3.49
CA VAL A 77 -6.19 5.22 -3.84
C VAL A 77 -7.17 6.23 -4.43
N HIS A 78 -7.59 6.01 -5.68
CA HIS A 78 -8.56 6.87 -6.35
C HIS A 78 -9.97 6.62 -5.84
N GLY A 79 -10.30 5.37 -5.56
CA GLY A 79 -11.61 5.02 -5.04
C GLY A 79 -11.75 3.53 -4.77
N VAL A 80 -12.80 3.19 -4.03
CA VAL A 80 -13.16 1.80 -3.75
C VAL A 80 -14.62 1.64 -4.15
N THR A 81 -14.90 0.74 -5.08
CA THR A 81 -16.25 0.52 -5.60
C THR A 81 -16.48 -0.97 -5.77
N GLY A 82 -17.55 -1.48 -5.17
CA GLY A 82 -17.95 -2.88 -5.31
C GLY A 82 -16.87 -3.86 -4.84
N GLY A 83 -16.14 -3.51 -3.78
CA GLY A 83 -15.07 -4.35 -3.25
C GLY A 83 -13.79 -4.33 -4.09
N ARG A 84 -13.67 -3.41 -5.04
CA ARG A 84 -12.49 -3.26 -5.89
C ARG A 84 -11.81 -1.93 -5.59
N ILE A 85 -10.49 -1.97 -5.43
CA ILE A 85 -9.69 -0.78 -5.15
C ILE A 85 -9.07 -0.30 -6.45
N ARG A 86 -9.24 0.98 -6.78
CA ARG A 86 -8.62 1.61 -7.95
C ARG A 86 -7.55 2.58 -7.49
N ILE A 87 -6.34 2.39 -8.01
CA ILE A 87 -5.21 3.27 -7.71
C ILE A 87 -5.19 4.41 -8.71
N GLY A 88 -4.85 5.61 -8.25
CA GLY A 88 -4.77 6.79 -9.10
C GLY A 88 -3.48 6.89 -9.91
N ARG A 89 -2.87 5.77 -10.26
CA ARG A 89 -1.61 5.70 -11.01
C ARG A 89 -1.68 4.54 -11.99
N SER A 90 -0.86 4.60 -13.04
CA SER A 90 -0.77 3.51 -14.02
C SER A 90 0.02 2.33 -13.47
N SER A 91 -0.14 1.16 -14.11
CA SER A 91 0.64 -0.03 -13.76
C SER A 91 2.14 0.22 -13.85
N ALA A 92 2.60 0.94 -14.88
CA ALA A 92 4.01 1.26 -15.04
C ALA A 92 4.52 2.12 -13.88
N GLN A 93 3.73 3.09 -13.43
CA GLN A 93 4.12 3.92 -12.29
C GLN A 93 4.21 3.13 -11.00
N VAL A 94 3.31 2.19 -10.79
CA VAL A 94 3.35 1.32 -9.60
C VAL A 94 4.56 0.38 -9.68
N ALA A 95 4.84 -0.17 -10.86
CA ALA A 95 5.97 -1.08 -11.05
C ALA A 95 7.32 -0.39 -10.83
N ASP A 96 7.42 0.88 -11.19
CA ASP A 96 8.66 1.66 -11.05
C ASP A 96 8.83 2.29 -9.67
N ALA A 97 7.86 2.16 -8.78
CA ALA A 97 7.93 2.73 -7.44
C ALA A 97 9.07 2.10 -6.63
N PRO A 98 9.65 2.86 -5.68
CA PRO A 98 10.71 2.33 -4.84
C PRO A 98 10.27 1.06 -4.10
N HIS A 99 11.12 0.03 -4.13
CA HIS A 99 10.90 -1.16 -3.34
C HIS A 99 11.33 -0.90 -1.91
N VAL A 100 10.47 -1.23 -0.96
CA VAL A 100 10.71 -0.99 0.45
C VAL A 100 11.02 -2.31 1.13
N ASP A 101 12.18 -2.36 1.81
CA ASP A 101 12.50 -3.45 2.70
C ASP A 101 11.65 -3.28 3.96
N LYS A 102 10.90 -4.31 4.32
CA LYS A 102 9.98 -4.26 5.47
C LYS A 102 10.68 -3.92 6.78
N SER A 103 11.96 -4.27 6.92
CA SER A 103 12.74 -3.95 8.10
C SER A 103 13.15 -2.47 8.19
N ARG A 104 13.02 -1.73 7.08
CA ARG A 104 13.43 -0.33 7.00
C ARG A 104 12.28 0.57 6.57
N MET A 105 11.09 0.18 6.87
CA MET A 105 9.87 0.83 6.36
C MET A 105 9.77 2.30 6.76
N GLY A 106 10.19 2.66 7.96
CA GLY A 106 10.18 4.05 8.41
C GLY A 106 11.03 4.96 7.54
N GLU A 107 12.20 4.50 7.11
CA GLU A 107 13.10 5.29 6.27
C GLU A 107 12.56 5.51 4.87
N PHE A 108 11.85 4.52 4.34
CA PHE A 108 11.40 4.54 2.96
C PHE A 108 10.05 5.21 2.76
N CYS A 109 9.29 5.47 3.83
CA CYS A 109 7.98 6.09 3.70
C CYS A 109 8.03 7.45 3.01
N GLU A 110 9.01 8.27 3.32
CA GLU A 110 9.15 9.58 2.69
C GLU A 110 9.42 9.48 1.20
N SER A 111 10.32 8.56 0.81
CA SER A 111 10.63 8.34 -0.60
C SER A 111 9.43 7.82 -1.36
N LEU A 112 8.69 6.92 -0.76
CA LEU A 112 7.50 6.34 -1.36
C LEU A 112 6.40 7.40 -1.53
N TYR A 113 6.16 8.19 -0.51
CA TYR A 113 5.18 9.26 -0.58
C TYR A 113 5.58 10.34 -1.60
N GLY A 114 6.87 10.68 -1.66
CA GLY A 114 7.39 11.60 -2.66
C GLY A 114 7.18 11.07 -4.08
N TYR A 115 7.42 9.79 -4.29
CA TYR A 115 7.22 9.16 -5.59
C TYR A 115 5.75 9.26 -6.03
N TYR A 116 4.81 8.98 -5.12
CA TYR A 116 3.38 9.05 -5.44
C TYR A 116 2.82 10.47 -5.43
N GLY A 117 3.63 11.46 -5.04
CA GLY A 117 3.19 12.85 -5.00
C GLY A 117 2.14 13.12 -3.94
N VAL A 118 2.15 12.36 -2.86
CA VAL A 118 1.23 12.53 -1.73
C VAL A 118 1.99 13.00 -0.50
N ALA A 119 1.37 13.80 0.31
CA ALA A 119 2.01 14.41 1.47
C ALA A 119 1.99 13.49 2.69
#